data_3d8258ea5f1e7b0a0a56cedb76a3b497
#
_entry.id   3d8258ea5f1e7b0a0a56cedb76a3b497
#
_cell.length_a   1.000
_cell.length_b   1.000
_cell.length_c   1.000
_cell.angle_alpha   90.00
_cell.angle_beta   90.00
_cell.angle_gamma   90.00
#
_symmetry.space_group_name_H-M   'P 1'
#
loop_
_entity.id
_entity.type
_entity.pdbx_description
1 polymer ?
#
loop_
_entity_poly.entity_id
_entity_poly.type
_entity_poly.pdbx_seq_one_letter_code
_entity_poly.pdbx_strand_id
1 'polypeptide(L)'
;MAYVKKSYFSEEKVKIFKFLMQTFDITLNEAQKWIDKGRVFYKGKPVVKKAMSFKGKIEVVVFETVSRDLKPVFETNDFVIYDKPSGVLVHPQNRHTKYSITHEVKNRYGKYANITHRIDKETSGLLLCSKHKKAEREIKQLFENREIKKSYLALVKGEFKDKILVDEPISRNSDFDDIKLKVFIDKENGKPSQTIFEPIKYDKEKNQTLVKAIPLTGRQHQIRVHLFHLGFPIVGDPLYGVDFKTAEDYLEQKLSEEERVKLTGAKRLMLHAHTLEFKYKNRFFIVSRSPLK
;
A
#
# COMPACT_ATOMS: atom_id res chain seq x y z
N MET A 1 -15.74 -3.82 9.02
CA MET A 1 -15.13 -2.46 9.11
C MET A 1 -13.85 -2.59 9.91
N ALA A 2 -12.77 -1.94 9.48
CA ALA A 2 -11.48 -2.00 10.19
C ALA A 2 -11.48 -1.28 11.55
N TYR A 3 -12.38 -0.34 11.72
CA TYR A 3 -12.52 0.44 12.95
C TYR A 3 -13.95 0.29 13.49
N VAL A 4 -14.06 -0.25 14.68
CA VAL A 4 -15.33 -0.54 15.35
C VAL A 4 -15.41 0.27 16.62
N LYS A 5 -16.58 0.88 16.88
CA LYS A 5 -16.85 1.59 18.13
C LYS A 5 -17.27 0.57 19.20
N LYS A 6 -16.47 0.43 20.27
CA LYS A 6 -16.74 -0.48 21.39
C LYS A 6 -16.93 0.30 22.69
N SER A 7 -17.76 -0.22 23.55
CA SER A 7 -18.03 0.33 24.87
C SER A 7 -17.12 -0.30 25.91
N TYR A 8 -16.61 0.54 26.80
CA TYR A 8 -15.80 0.16 27.94
C TYR A 8 -16.36 0.84 29.20
N PHE A 9 -16.01 0.33 30.36
CA PHE A 9 -16.55 0.83 31.64
C PHE A 9 -15.43 1.04 32.64
N SER A 10 -15.53 2.10 33.45
CA SER A 10 -14.66 2.34 34.61
C SER A 10 -15.52 2.59 35.85
N GLU A 11 -15.28 1.82 36.89
CA GLU A 11 -15.97 2.00 38.18
C GLU A 11 -15.49 3.24 38.93
N GLU A 12 -14.22 3.61 38.71
CA GLU A 12 -13.59 4.75 39.34
C GLU A 12 -13.47 5.95 38.40
N LYS A 13 -13.35 7.16 38.99
CA LYS A 13 -13.04 8.36 38.21
C LYS A 13 -11.58 8.35 37.78
N VAL A 14 -11.34 8.19 36.49
CA VAL A 14 -10.00 8.05 35.90
C VAL A 14 -9.80 9.04 34.73
N LYS A 15 -8.56 9.52 34.55
CA LYS A 15 -8.23 10.32 33.37
C LYS A 15 -8.29 9.44 32.09
N ILE A 16 -8.94 9.95 31.06
CA ILE A 16 -9.19 9.17 29.81
C ILE A 16 -7.89 8.61 29.22
N PHE A 17 -6.83 9.41 29.12
CA PHE A 17 -5.57 8.92 28.57
C PHE A 17 -4.96 7.78 29.43
N LYS A 18 -5.06 7.82 30.77
CA LYS A 18 -4.59 6.74 31.64
C LYS A 18 -5.39 5.47 31.42
N PHE A 19 -6.71 5.59 31.34
CA PHE A 19 -7.60 4.46 31.01
C PHE A 19 -7.22 3.83 29.66
N LEU A 20 -7.02 4.64 28.61
CA LEU A 20 -6.62 4.14 27.30
C LEU A 20 -5.27 3.42 27.35
N MET A 21 -4.30 3.96 28.09
CA MET A 21 -2.98 3.33 28.24
C MET A 21 -3.10 1.95 28.89
N GLN A 22 -3.87 1.84 29.95
CA GLN A 22 -4.05 0.59 30.71
C GLN A 22 -4.87 -0.45 29.92
N THR A 23 -5.99 -0.02 29.33
CA THR A 23 -6.92 -0.92 28.64
C THR A 23 -6.35 -1.48 27.33
N PHE A 24 -5.57 -0.66 26.59
CA PHE A 24 -5.07 -1.03 25.26
C PHE A 24 -3.56 -1.28 25.22
N ASP A 25 -2.87 -1.17 26.36
CA ASP A 25 -1.42 -1.28 26.47
C ASP A 25 -0.73 -0.42 25.38
N ILE A 26 -1.03 0.89 25.42
CA ILE A 26 -0.51 1.90 24.51
C ILE A 26 0.23 2.99 25.27
N THR A 27 1.14 3.69 24.60
CA THR A 27 1.89 4.81 25.19
C THR A 27 1.01 6.05 25.38
N LEU A 28 1.45 6.97 26.23
CA LEU A 28 0.77 8.27 26.42
C LEU A 28 0.57 9.02 25.08
N ASN A 29 1.59 9.03 24.24
CA ASN A 29 1.53 9.68 22.92
C ASN A 29 0.47 9.02 22.01
N GLU A 30 0.37 7.69 22.02
CA GLU A 30 -0.66 6.96 21.28
C GLU A 30 -2.07 7.26 21.82
N ALA A 31 -2.24 7.28 23.13
CA ALA A 31 -3.52 7.62 23.77
C ALA A 31 -3.98 9.04 23.41
N GLN A 32 -3.07 10.02 23.46
CA GLN A 32 -3.36 11.40 23.05
C GLN A 32 -3.72 11.50 21.57
N LYS A 33 -2.99 10.80 20.69
CA LYS A 33 -3.32 10.73 19.25
C LYS A 33 -4.70 10.10 18.99
N TRP A 34 -5.15 9.16 19.80
CA TRP A 34 -6.50 8.60 19.67
C TRP A 34 -7.57 9.62 20.00
N ILE A 35 -7.34 10.44 21.02
CA ILE A 35 -8.24 11.55 21.39
C ILE A 35 -8.27 12.61 20.28
N ASP A 36 -7.10 13.06 19.80
CA ASP A 36 -6.96 14.07 18.74
C ASP A 36 -7.64 13.63 17.42
N LYS A 37 -7.63 12.34 17.13
CA LYS A 37 -8.30 11.75 15.96
C LYS A 37 -9.80 11.51 16.16
N GLY A 38 -10.40 11.98 17.26
CA GLY A 38 -11.83 11.80 17.55
C GLY A 38 -12.25 10.33 17.68
N ARG A 39 -11.38 9.46 18.21
CA ARG A 39 -11.65 8.03 18.39
C ARG A 39 -12.31 7.70 19.73
N VAL A 40 -12.40 8.64 20.64
CA VAL A 40 -12.88 8.46 22.02
C VAL A 40 -14.13 9.29 22.22
N PHE A 41 -15.18 8.67 22.77
CA PHE A 41 -16.48 9.31 23.01
C PHE A 41 -16.91 9.10 24.46
N TYR A 42 -17.38 10.17 25.09
CA TYR A 42 -17.97 10.13 26.44
C TYR A 42 -19.33 10.78 26.40
N LYS A 43 -20.37 10.10 26.93
CA LYS A 43 -21.77 10.56 26.89
C LYS A 43 -22.22 10.94 25.47
N GLY A 44 -21.83 10.13 24.47
CA GLY A 44 -22.19 10.30 23.05
C GLY A 44 -21.42 11.40 22.29
N LYS A 45 -20.57 12.20 22.96
CA LYS A 45 -19.79 13.30 22.35
C LYS A 45 -18.31 12.92 22.22
N PRO A 46 -17.62 13.35 21.15
CA PRO A 46 -16.18 13.13 21.03
C PRO A 46 -15.44 13.89 22.14
N VAL A 47 -14.43 13.21 22.71
CA VAL A 47 -13.55 13.78 23.72
C VAL A 47 -12.49 14.64 23.03
N VAL A 48 -12.41 15.93 23.40
CA VAL A 48 -11.42 16.88 22.87
C VAL A 48 -10.37 17.27 23.91
N LYS A 49 -10.72 17.24 25.23
CA LYS A 49 -9.77 17.58 26.29
C LYS A 49 -8.98 16.36 26.74
N LYS A 50 -7.67 16.34 26.48
CA LYS A 50 -6.78 15.21 26.83
C LYS A 50 -6.75 14.89 28.32
N ALA A 51 -6.84 15.90 29.18
CA ALA A 51 -6.81 15.74 30.63
C ALA A 51 -8.18 15.42 31.25
N MET A 52 -9.23 15.23 30.43
CA MET A 52 -10.58 14.94 30.92
C MET A 52 -10.61 13.62 31.70
N SER A 53 -11.38 13.63 32.81
CA SER A 53 -11.67 12.43 33.60
C SER A 53 -13.09 11.95 33.32
N PHE A 54 -13.32 10.65 33.44
CA PHE A 54 -14.65 10.05 33.34
C PHE A 54 -14.87 8.99 34.40
N LYS A 55 -16.14 8.63 34.64
CA LYS A 55 -16.60 7.47 35.41
C LYS A 55 -17.78 6.87 34.63
N GLY A 56 -17.91 5.55 34.64
CA GLY A 56 -18.97 4.84 33.92
C GLY A 56 -18.58 4.48 32.50
N LYS A 57 -19.52 4.58 31.57
CA LYS A 57 -19.36 4.12 30.16
C LYS A 57 -18.59 5.13 29.31
N ILE A 58 -17.61 4.64 28.57
CA ILE A 58 -16.87 5.34 27.52
C ILE A 58 -16.87 4.50 26.25
N GLU A 59 -16.91 5.12 25.09
CA GLU A 59 -16.84 4.43 23.81
C GLU A 59 -15.54 4.77 23.10
N VAL A 60 -14.89 3.78 22.53
CA VAL A 60 -13.61 3.92 21.83
C VAL A 60 -13.68 3.25 20.46
N VAL A 61 -13.24 3.96 19.43
CA VAL A 61 -13.09 3.40 18.08
C VAL A 61 -11.76 2.65 18.02
N VAL A 62 -11.85 1.34 18.05
CA VAL A 62 -10.70 0.43 18.01
C VAL A 62 -10.51 -0.19 16.62
N PHE A 63 -9.27 -0.52 16.31
CA PHE A 63 -8.95 -1.26 15.08
C PHE A 63 -9.13 -2.75 15.34
N GLU A 64 -10.06 -3.37 14.63
CA GLU A 64 -10.25 -4.82 14.64
C GLU A 64 -9.59 -5.45 13.43
N THR A 65 -8.82 -6.48 13.67
CA THR A 65 -8.20 -7.26 12.62
C THR A 65 -9.22 -8.23 12.00
N VAL A 66 -9.17 -8.32 10.67
CA VAL A 66 -9.93 -9.32 9.90
C VAL A 66 -8.92 -10.12 9.11
N SER A 67 -8.97 -11.44 9.18
CA SER A 67 -8.14 -12.31 8.35
C SER A 67 -8.93 -12.88 7.19
N ARG A 68 -8.27 -13.08 6.06
CA ARG A 68 -8.70 -13.91 4.93
C ARG A 68 -7.81 -15.15 4.79
N ASP A 69 -7.03 -15.43 5.84
CA ASP A 69 -6.09 -16.55 5.92
C ASP A 69 -5.05 -16.54 4.79
N LEU A 70 -4.63 -15.32 4.37
CA LEU A 70 -3.56 -15.17 3.41
C LEU A 70 -2.27 -15.75 3.98
N LYS A 71 -1.75 -16.78 3.32
CA LYS A 71 -0.52 -17.44 3.77
C LYS A 71 0.71 -16.62 3.34
N PRO A 72 1.71 -16.45 4.21
CA PRO A 72 2.98 -15.87 3.81
C PRO A 72 3.73 -16.81 2.86
N VAL A 73 4.50 -16.24 1.94
CA VAL A 73 5.39 -17.00 1.06
C VAL A 73 6.76 -17.25 1.69
N PHE A 74 7.13 -16.45 2.68
CA PHE A 74 8.35 -16.60 3.45
C PHE A 74 8.21 -15.93 4.82
N GLU A 75 8.78 -16.54 5.87
CA GLU A 75 8.82 -15.91 7.20
C GLU A 75 10.05 -16.30 8.01
N THR A 76 10.42 -15.39 8.92
CA THR A 76 11.45 -15.56 9.94
C THR A 76 10.90 -15.15 11.31
N ASN A 77 11.73 -15.14 12.33
CA ASN A 77 11.31 -14.59 13.64
C ASN A 77 11.05 -13.08 13.61
N ASP A 78 11.71 -12.34 12.73
CA ASP A 78 11.67 -10.87 12.69
C ASP A 78 10.70 -10.30 11.64
N PHE A 79 10.55 -10.98 10.52
CA PHE A 79 9.74 -10.49 9.39
C PHE A 79 9.00 -11.60 8.66
N VAL A 80 8.07 -11.18 7.83
CA VAL A 80 7.24 -12.03 6.98
C VAL A 80 7.07 -11.37 5.60
N ILE A 81 7.00 -12.18 4.55
CA ILE A 81 6.74 -11.74 3.19
C ILE A 81 5.46 -12.39 2.70
N TYR A 82 4.54 -11.54 2.20
CA TYR A 82 3.31 -11.97 1.54
C TYR A 82 3.42 -11.76 0.03
N ASP A 83 2.77 -12.64 -0.73
CA ASP A 83 2.43 -12.37 -2.13
C ASP A 83 1.05 -11.69 -2.12
N LYS A 84 1.04 -10.35 -2.18
CA LYS A 84 -0.19 -9.56 -2.09
C LYS A 84 -1.04 -9.75 -3.35
N PRO A 85 -2.30 -10.16 -3.25
CA PRO A 85 -3.20 -10.15 -4.41
C PRO A 85 -3.42 -8.75 -4.97
N SER A 86 -3.65 -8.64 -6.29
CA SER A 86 -4.15 -7.41 -6.91
C SER A 86 -5.50 -7.01 -6.30
N GLY A 87 -5.81 -5.73 -6.24
CA GLY A 87 -7.06 -5.21 -5.68
C GLY A 87 -7.09 -5.10 -4.15
N VAL A 88 -6.08 -5.64 -3.45
CA VAL A 88 -6.00 -5.57 -1.99
C VAL A 88 -5.15 -4.39 -1.52
N LEU A 89 -5.69 -3.59 -0.60
CA LEU A 89 -4.98 -2.49 0.03
C LEU A 89 -3.86 -2.98 0.95
N VAL A 90 -2.75 -2.26 0.98
CA VAL A 90 -1.68 -2.50 1.98
C VAL A 90 -2.10 -1.99 3.35
N HIS A 91 -2.61 -0.75 3.43
CA HIS A 91 -3.14 -0.12 4.65
C HIS A 91 -4.62 0.25 4.49
N PRO A 92 -5.40 0.31 5.58
CA PRO A 92 -6.73 0.89 5.53
C PRO A 92 -6.66 2.36 5.10
N GLN A 93 -7.45 2.76 4.10
CA GLN A 93 -7.53 4.16 3.65
C GLN A 93 -8.46 4.99 4.52
N ASN A 94 -9.53 4.38 5.03
CA ASN A 94 -10.54 5.03 5.86
C ASN A 94 -11.17 4.04 6.85
N ARG A 95 -12.14 4.52 7.64
CA ARG A 95 -12.86 3.69 8.64
C ARG A 95 -13.66 2.54 8.01
N HIS A 96 -14.06 2.69 6.75
CA HIS A 96 -14.90 1.72 6.05
C HIS A 96 -14.10 0.65 5.30
N THR A 97 -12.78 0.73 5.28
CA THR A 97 -11.93 -0.29 4.68
C THR A 97 -12.20 -1.64 5.35
N LYS A 98 -12.75 -2.59 4.60
CA LYS A 98 -13.14 -3.90 5.12
C LYS A 98 -11.93 -4.80 5.39
N TYR A 99 -10.90 -4.72 4.52
CA TYR A 99 -9.71 -5.57 4.59
C TYR A 99 -8.47 -4.88 3.97
N SER A 100 -7.31 -5.21 4.50
CA SER A 100 -5.99 -4.83 3.96
C SER A 100 -4.92 -5.79 4.50
N ILE A 101 -3.72 -5.78 3.93
CA ILE A 101 -2.63 -6.63 4.45
C ILE A 101 -2.26 -6.27 5.89
N THR A 102 -2.43 -5.01 6.31
CA THR A 102 -2.25 -4.63 7.73
C THR A 102 -3.14 -5.44 8.67
N HIS A 103 -4.38 -5.80 8.26
CA HIS A 103 -5.25 -6.67 9.07
C HIS A 103 -4.66 -8.08 9.18
N GLU A 104 -4.21 -8.64 8.08
CA GLU A 104 -3.62 -9.97 8.02
C GLU A 104 -2.39 -10.09 8.92
N VAL A 105 -1.46 -9.13 8.76
CA VAL A 105 -0.20 -9.08 9.52
C VAL A 105 -0.48 -8.94 11.03
N LYS A 106 -1.37 -8.03 11.41
CA LYS A 106 -1.70 -7.81 12.84
C LYS A 106 -2.53 -8.93 13.44
N ASN A 107 -3.40 -9.58 12.66
CA ASN A 107 -4.17 -10.72 13.11
C ASN A 107 -3.24 -11.89 13.46
N ARG A 108 -2.27 -12.18 12.58
CA ARG A 108 -1.39 -13.35 12.71
C ARG A 108 -0.25 -13.14 13.69
N TYR A 109 0.33 -11.93 13.76
CA TYR A 109 1.56 -11.64 14.52
C TYR A 109 1.38 -10.61 15.64
N GLY A 110 0.15 -10.14 15.88
CA GLY A 110 -0.20 -9.23 16.96
C GLY A 110 -0.04 -7.74 16.61
N LYS A 111 -0.37 -6.90 17.60
CA LYS A 111 -0.51 -5.45 17.43
C LYS A 111 0.77 -4.72 16.99
N TYR A 112 1.93 -5.27 17.29
CA TYR A 112 3.24 -4.68 16.97
C TYR A 112 3.78 -5.07 15.60
N ALA A 113 3.16 -6.06 14.95
CA ALA A 113 3.48 -6.38 13.56
C ALA A 113 2.99 -5.29 12.62
N ASN A 114 3.79 -4.94 11.61
CA ASN A 114 3.48 -3.81 10.75
C ASN A 114 4.03 -3.97 9.33
N ILE A 115 3.51 -3.13 8.44
CA ILE A 115 3.97 -3.01 7.06
C ILE A 115 5.24 -2.14 7.04
N THR A 116 6.26 -2.57 6.31
CA THR A 116 7.54 -1.85 6.21
C THR A 116 7.68 -0.98 4.97
N HIS A 117 6.97 -1.35 3.88
CA HIS A 117 6.86 -0.57 2.65
C HIS A 117 5.49 -0.75 2.01
N ARG A 118 5.23 -0.07 0.92
CA ARG A 118 3.93 -0.16 0.24
C ARG A 118 4.07 -0.43 -1.26
N ILE A 119 3.11 -1.14 -1.80
CA ILE A 119 2.82 -1.24 -3.23
C ILE A 119 1.37 -0.80 -3.46
N ASP A 120 1.01 -0.45 -4.67
CA ASP A 120 -0.34 0.03 -4.98
C ASP A 120 -1.41 -1.03 -4.72
N LYS A 121 -2.67 -0.59 -4.56
CA LYS A 121 -3.82 -1.49 -4.40
C LYS A 121 -3.86 -2.52 -5.54
N GLU A 122 -3.73 -2.07 -6.77
CA GLU A 122 -3.82 -2.89 -7.97
C GLU A 122 -2.55 -3.72 -8.25
N THR A 123 -1.39 -3.31 -7.74
CA THR A 123 -0.14 -4.07 -7.89
C THR A 123 -0.19 -5.33 -7.04
N SER A 124 0.10 -6.48 -7.63
CA SER A 124 0.29 -7.75 -6.92
C SER A 124 1.76 -8.01 -6.56
N GLY A 125 2.03 -9.03 -5.74
CA GLY A 125 3.39 -9.52 -5.50
C GLY A 125 3.96 -9.22 -4.12
N LEU A 126 5.27 -9.34 -3.99
CA LEU A 126 5.99 -9.37 -2.73
C LEU A 126 5.83 -8.12 -1.90
N LEU A 127 5.42 -8.31 -0.65
CA LEU A 127 5.27 -7.27 0.36
C LEU A 127 5.95 -7.72 1.66
N LEU A 128 7.01 -7.03 2.05
CA LEU A 128 7.77 -7.29 3.27
C LEU A 128 7.12 -6.58 4.46
N CYS A 129 6.90 -7.33 5.55
CA CYS A 129 6.28 -6.85 6.78
C CYS A 129 7.12 -7.27 7.98
N SER A 130 7.15 -6.47 9.03
CA SER A 130 7.82 -6.79 10.29
C SER A 130 6.86 -7.49 11.25
N LYS A 131 7.40 -8.35 12.12
CA LYS A 131 6.63 -9.01 13.19
C LYS A 131 6.63 -8.23 14.51
N HIS A 132 7.58 -7.30 14.72
CA HIS A 132 7.72 -6.49 15.94
C HIS A 132 8.39 -5.14 15.68
N LYS A 133 8.31 -4.22 16.64
CA LYS A 133 8.78 -2.82 16.52
C LYS A 133 10.25 -2.66 16.19
N LYS A 134 11.13 -3.54 16.74
CA LYS A 134 12.57 -3.49 16.45
C LYS A 134 12.83 -3.79 14.97
N ALA A 135 12.30 -4.90 14.46
CA ALA A 135 12.42 -5.28 13.05
C ALA A 135 11.77 -4.23 12.13
N GLU A 136 10.63 -3.64 12.52
CA GLU A 136 10.01 -2.56 11.75
C GLU A 136 10.95 -1.39 11.50
N ARG A 137 11.61 -0.91 12.57
CA ARG A 137 12.54 0.21 12.48
C ARG A 137 13.75 -0.12 11.61
N GLU A 138 14.36 -1.27 11.84
CA GLU A 138 15.55 -1.71 11.12
C GLU A 138 15.26 -1.94 9.63
N ILE A 139 14.16 -2.61 9.29
CA ILE A 139 13.79 -2.86 7.89
C ILE A 139 13.38 -1.56 7.18
N LYS A 140 12.67 -0.66 7.84
CA LYS A 140 12.36 0.66 7.25
C LYS A 140 13.62 1.45 6.94
N GLN A 141 14.62 1.38 7.80
CA GLN A 141 15.92 2.02 7.55
C GLN A 141 16.62 1.45 6.31
N LEU A 142 16.54 0.12 6.09
CA LEU A 142 17.07 -0.48 4.85
C LEU A 142 16.35 0.06 3.59
N PHE A 143 15.04 0.32 3.65
CA PHE A 143 14.31 0.97 2.55
C PHE A 143 14.75 2.44 2.35
N GLU A 144 14.90 3.19 3.43
CA GLU A 144 15.34 4.59 3.41
C GLU A 144 16.76 4.72 2.83
N ASN A 145 17.65 3.83 3.21
CA ASN A 145 19.03 3.74 2.72
C ASN A 145 19.14 3.13 1.31
N ARG A 146 18.03 2.68 0.70
CA ARG A 146 18.00 1.98 -0.61
C ARG A 146 18.81 0.68 -0.66
N GLU A 147 18.96 0.02 0.47
CA GLU A 147 19.64 -1.28 0.59
C GLU A 147 18.77 -2.47 0.17
N ILE A 148 17.45 -2.26 0.04
CA ILE A 148 16.53 -3.28 -0.47
C ILE A 148 16.34 -3.07 -1.98
N LYS A 149 16.91 -4.00 -2.77
CA LYS A 149 16.70 -4.05 -4.21
C LYS A 149 15.38 -4.73 -4.53
N LYS A 150 14.65 -4.16 -5.47
CA LYS A 150 13.33 -4.64 -5.89
C LYS A 150 13.27 -4.70 -7.39
N SER A 151 12.62 -5.74 -7.93
CA SER A 151 12.20 -5.72 -9.32
C SER A 151 10.74 -6.08 -9.46
N TYR A 152 10.14 -5.58 -10.51
CA TYR A 152 8.75 -5.82 -10.89
C TYR A 152 8.71 -6.39 -12.28
N LEU A 153 7.65 -7.13 -12.58
CA LEU A 153 7.28 -7.50 -13.94
C LEU A 153 6.07 -6.67 -14.33
N ALA A 154 6.10 -6.10 -15.52
CA ALA A 154 5.00 -5.36 -16.12
C ALA A 154 4.73 -5.86 -17.53
N LEU A 155 3.47 -6.10 -17.87
CA LEU A 155 3.07 -6.36 -19.25
C LEU A 155 2.61 -5.02 -19.84
N VAL A 156 3.29 -4.54 -20.86
CA VAL A 156 3.00 -3.23 -21.50
C VAL A 156 2.43 -3.41 -22.90
N LYS A 157 1.69 -2.41 -23.37
CA LYS A 157 1.20 -2.34 -24.76
C LYS A 157 2.36 -1.93 -25.69
N GLY A 158 2.50 -2.58 -26.84
CA GLY A 158 3.51 -2.26 -27.84
C GLY A 158 4.82 -3.04 -27.71
N GLU A 159 5.72 -2.86 -28.68
CA GLU A 159 7.04 -3.47 -28.76
C GLU A 159 8.09 -2.62 -28.04
N PHE A 160 8.41 -2.97 -26.81
CA PHE A 160 9.44 -2.31 -26.00
C PHE A 160 10.80 -2.97 -26.28
N LYS A 161 11.71 -2.29 -27.00
CA LYS A 161 12.90 -2.94 -27.60
C LYS A 161 14.14 -2.85 -26.74
N ASP A 162 14.37 -1.70 -26.12
CA ASP A 162 15.66 -1.38 -25.54
C ASP A 162 15.61 -1.25 -24.04
N LYS A 163 16.74 -1.48 -23.37
CA LYS A 163 16.90 -1.14 -21.96
C LYS A 163 16.97 0.38 -21.80
N ILE A 164 16.13 0.93 -20.95
CA ILE A 164 16.00 2.40 -20.74
C ILE A 164 16.08 2.71 -19.25
N LEU A 165 16.87 3.74 -18.90
CA LEU A 165 16.75 4.45 -17.61
C LEU A 165 15.83 5.65 -17.81
N VAL A 166 14.73 5.68 -17.08
CA VAL A 166 13.86 6.85 -16.97
C VAL A 166 14.24 7.60 -15.71
N ASP A 167 14.68 8.85 -15.90
CA ASP A 167 15.03 9.79 -14.82
C ASP A 167 14.12 11.03 -14.95
N GLU A 168 12.86 10.83 -14.61
CA GLU A 168 11.83 11.86 -14.74
C GLU A 168 11.14 12.09 -13.40
N PRO A 169 11.14 13.36 -12.89
CA PRO A 169 10.57 13.65 -11.58
C PRO A 169 9.03 13.57 -11.59
N ILE A 170 8.47 13.17 -10.45
CA ILE A 170 7.05 12.88 -10.30
C ILE A 170 6.41 13.82 -9.26
N SER A 171 5.31 14.46 -9.64
CA SER A 171 4.46 15.29 -8.77
C SER A 171 3.06 14.69 -8.62
N ARG A 172 2.38 15.13 -7.56
CA ARG A 172 0.93 14.93 -7.33
C ARG A 172 0.12 16.15 -7.73
N ASN A 173 0.75 17.20 -8.22
CA ASN A 173 0.07 18.45 -8.44
C ASN A 173 -1.01 18.29 -9.52
N SER A 174 -2.24 18.63 -9.18
CA SER A 174 -3.46 18.32 -9.93
C SER A 174 -3.88 19.45 -10.88
N ASP A 175 -3.02 20.42 -11.17
CA ASP A 175 -3.36 21.52 -12.08
C ASP A 175 -3.61 21.05 -13.52
N PHE A 176 -3.29 19.77 -13.80
CA PHE A 176 -3.40 19.17 -15.13
C PHE A 176 -4.46 18.06 -15.27
N ASP A 177 -5.03 17.56 -14.15
CA ASP A 177 -6.02 16.47 -14.21
C ASP A 177 -6.84 16.43 -12.92
N ASP A 178 -8.16 16.42 -13.02
CA ASP A 178 -9.11 16.34 -11.90
C ASP A 178 -9.07 14.99 -11.14
N ILE A 179 -8.32 14.01 -11.63
CA ILE A 179 -8.18 12.70 -11.00
C ILE A 179 -7.16 12.73 -9.87
N LYS A 180 -7.61 13.05 -8.67
CA LYS A 180 -6.81 13.21 -7.43
C LYS A 180 -5.82 12.08 -7.09
N LEU A 181 -5.95 10.89 -7.68
CA LEU A 181 -5.06 9.75 -7.44
C LEU A 181 -3.92 9.62 -8.43
N LYS A 182 -3.98 10.27 -9.59
CA LYS A 182 -2.89 10.27 -10.56
C LYS A 182 -1.69 11.05 -10.05
N VAL A 183 -0.55 10.71 -10.60
CA VAL A 183 0.71 11.45 -10.51
C VAL A 183 1.21 11.67 -11.92
N PHE A 184 2.03 12.70 -12.11
CA PHE A 184 2.48 13.18 -13.41
C PHE A 184 3.99 13.39 -13.41
N ILE A 185 4.60 13.39 -14.60
CA ILE A 185 5.96 13.90 -14.80
C ILE A 185 5.89 15.42 -14.68
N ASP A 186 6.69 15.96 -13.76
CA ASP A 186 6.74 17.39 -13.48
C ASP A 186 8.21 17.77 -13.28
N LYS A 187 8.79 18.37 -14.32
CA LYS A 187 10.21 18.70 -14.35
C LYS A 187 10.59 19.86 -13.40
N GLU A 188 9.63 20.69 -13.04
CA GLU A 188 9.87 21.87 -12.21
C GLU A 188 9.69 21.56 -10.72
N ASN A 189 8.58 20.91 -10.34
CA ASN A 189 8.19 20.72 -8.94
C ASN A 189 8.17 19.24 -8.51
N GLY A 190 8.46 18.32 -9.43
CA GLY A 190 8.41 16.89 -9.19
C GLY A 190 9.53 16.39 -8.27
N LYS A 191 9.27 15.34 -7.55
CA LYS A 191 10.29 14.67 -6.74
C LYS A 191 11.15 13.75 -7.61
N PRO A 192 12.49 13.77 -7.50
CA PRO A 192 13.38 12.91 -8.26
C PRO A 192 12.94 11.44 -8.24
N SER A 193 12.85 10.83 -9.40
CA SER A 193 12.32 9.49 -9.57
C SER A 193 13.02 8.77 -10.71
N GLN A 194 13.58 7.59 -10.43
CA GLN A 194 14.38 6.83 -11.38
C GLN A 194 13.91 5.39 -11.47
N THR A 195 13.74 4.87 -12.69
CA THR A 195 13.38 3.47 -12.97
C THR A 195 14.15 2.95 -14.18
N ILE A 196 14.77 1.78 -14.05
CA ILE A 196 15.35 1.05 -15.18
C ILE A 196 14.29 0.07 -15.70
N PHE A 197 14.08 0.05 -17.00
CA PHE A 197 13.24 -0.91 -17.71
C PHE A 197 14.08 -1.79 -18.62
N GLU A 198 13.86 -3.10 -18.59
CA GLU A 198 14.55 -4.10 -19.39
C GLU A 198 13.48 -4.97 -20.09
N PRO A 199 13.43 -5.05 -21.44
CA PRO A 199 12.52 -5.96 -22.12
C PRO A 199 12.92 -7.40 -21.84
N ILE A 200 11.92 -8.29 -21.65
CA ILE A 200 12.14 -9.72 -21.45
C ILE A 200 11.65 -10.50 -22.65
N LYS A 201 10.41 -10.25 -23.09
CA LYS A 201 9.77 -10.99 -24.19
C LYS A 201 8.70 -10.15 -24.84
N TYR A 202 8.72 -10.08 -26.16
CA TYR A 202 7.65 -9.47 -26.97
C TYR A 202 6.73 -10.57 -27.52
N ASP A 203 5.43 -10.37 -27.34
CA ASP A 203 4.35 -11.16 -27.95
C ASP A 203 3.79 -10.37 -29.13
N LYS A 204 4.16 -10.80 -30.34
CA LYS A 204 3.77 -10.11 -31.59
C LYS A 204 2.28 -10.20 -31.85
N GLU A 205 1.63 -11.30 -31.49
CA GLU A 205 0.21 -11.50 -31.75
C GLU A 205 -0.66 -10.55 -30.92
N LYS A 206 -0.28 -10.34 -29.67
CA LYS A 206 -0.96 -9.43 -28.76
C LYS A 206 -0.45 -8.00 -28.82
N ASN A 207 0.66 -7.77 -29.53
CA ASN A 207 1.40 -6.51 -29.49
C ASN A 207 1.67 -6.03 -28.04
N GLN A 208 2.27 -6.91 -27.23
CA GLN A 208 2.56 -6.66 -25.83
C GLN A 208 3.98 -7.12 -25.48
N THR A 209 4.66 -6.37 -24.60
CA THR A 209 5.98 -6.73 -24.10
C THR A 209 5.94 -6.99 -22.61
N LEU A 210 6.52 -8.11 -22.17
CA LEU A 210 6.86 -8.34 -20.77
C LEU A 210 8.16 -7.58 -20.46
N VAL A 211 8.09 -6.66 -19.50
CA VAL A 211 9.20 -5.77 -19.11
C VAL A 211 9.54 -6.00 -17.65
N LYS A 212 10.83 -6.06 -17.33
CA LYS A 212 11.34 -5.97 -15.95
C LYS A 212 11.55 -4.51 -15.60
N ALA A 213 10.94 -4.05 -14.52
CA ALA A 213 11.10 -2.72 -13.98
C ALA A 213 11.90 -2.76 -12.67
N ILE A 214 12.95 -1.95 -12.57
CA ILE A 214 13.83 -1.85 -11.40
C ILE A 214 13.75 -0.40 -10.90
N PRO A 215 12.84 -0.09 -9.95
CA PRO A 215 12.73 1.25 -9.41
C PRO A 215 13.87 1.54 -8.42
N LEU A 216 14.69 2.55 -8.73
CA LEU A 216 15.77 3.04 -7.88
C LEU A 216 15.25 3.98 -6.78
N THR A 217 14.07 4.54 -6.99
CA THR A 217 13.29 5.34 -6.03
C THR A 217 11.92 4.68 -5.80
N GLY A 218 11.08 5.23 -4.91
CA GLY A 218 9.80 4.62 -4.56
C GLY A 218 8.66 5.65 -4.46
N ARG A 219 8.36 6.37 -5.56
CA ARG A 219 7.22 7.30 -5.59
C ARG A 219 5.91 6.58 -5.88
N GLN A 220 4.81 7.23 -5.54
CA GLN A 220 3.47 6.70 -5.88
C GLN A 220 3.36 6.50 -7.38
N HIS A 221 2.80 5.37 -7.82
CA HIS A 221 2.58 5.01 -9.22
C HIS A 221 3.82 5.13 -10.14
N GLN A 222 5.04 5.20 -9.60
CA GLN A 222 6.25 5.51 -10.35
C GLN A 222 6.43 4.67 -11.61
N ILE A 223 6.39 3.35 -11.50
CA ILE A 223 6.55 2.44 -12.66
C ILE A 223 5.46 2.70 -13.71
N ARG A 224 4.24 2.93 -13.27
CA ARG A 224 3.08 3.14 -14.13
C ARG A 224 3.18 4.43 -14.91
N VAL A 225 3.49 5.56 -14.25
CA VAL A 225 3.61 6.86 -14.92
C VAL A 225 4.85 6.93 -15.81
N HIS A 226 5.98 6.31 -15.42
CA HIS A 226 7.17 6.25 -16.25
C HIS A 226 6.93 5.45 -17.53
N LEU A 227 6.27 4.28 -17.47
CA LEU A 227 5.92 3.51 -18.65
C LEU A 227 4.91 4.23 -19.53
N PHE A 228 3.93 4.89 -18.94
CA PHE A 228 2.97 5.74 -19.67
C PHE A 228 3.67 6.91 -20.38
N HIS A 229 4.61 7.58 -19.72
CA HIS A 229 5.42 8.66 -20.28
C HIS A 229 6.24 8.23 -21.52
N LEU A 230 6.77 6.99 -21.48
CA LEU A 230 7.47 6.39 -22.63
C LEU A 230 6.53 5.95 -23.77
N GLY A 231 5.20 6.07 -23.62
CA GLY A 231 4.23 5.57 -24.61
C GLY A 231 3.91 4.08 -24.52
N PHE A 232 4.32 3.42 -23.43
CA PHE A 232 4.08 1.99 -23.19
C PHE A 232 3.22 1.75 -21.94
N PRO A 233 1.92 2.12 -21.94
CA PRO A 233 1.07 1.96 -20.77
C PRO A 233 0.94 0.47 -20.41
N ILE A 234 0.84 0.20 -19.10
CA ILE A 234 0.68 -1.16 -18.58
C ILE A 234 -0.70 -1.70 -18.95
N VAL A 235 -0.76 -2.93 -19.42
CA VAL A 235 -2.03 -3.63 -19.71
C VAL A 235 -2.86 -3.74 -18.42
N GLY A 236 -4.14 -3.42 -18.51
CA GLY A 236 -5.05 -3.46 -17.35
C GLY A 236 -4.93 -2.26 -16.41
N ASP A 237 -4.14 -1.23 -16.76
CA ASP A 237 -4.04 -0.02 -15.95
C ASP A 237 -5.32 0.83 -16.11
N PRO A 238 -6.07 1.06 -15.00
CA PRO A 238 -7.33 1.80 -15.07
C PRO A 238 -7.16 3.31 -14.98
N LEU A 239 -5.92 3.83 -14.84
CA LEU A 239 -5.64 5.26 -14.66
C LEU A 239 -4.74 5.84 -15.76
N TYR A 240 -3.76 5.04 -16.25
CA TYR A 240 -2.79 5.49 -17.22
C TYR A 240 -3.01 4.77 -18.56
N GLY A 241 -3.09 5.54 -19.66
CA GLY A 241 -3.35 5.01 -21.00
C GLY A 241 -4.82 4.69 -21.27
N VAL A 242 -5.74 5.29 -20.52
CA VAL A 242 -7.19 5.33 -20.71
C VAL A 242 -7.68 6.77 -20.72
N ASP A 243 -8.89 7.01 -21.24
CA ASP A 243 -9.53 8.32 -21.19
C ASP A 243 -9.96 8.73 -19.77
N PHE A 244 -10.29 10.00 -19.60
CA PHE A 244 -10.70 10.57 -18.31
C PHE A 244 -11.91 9.84 -17.72
N LYS A 245 -12.94 9.63 -18.54
CA LYS A 245 -14.19 9.00 -18.10
C LYS A 245 -13.95 7.56 -17.60
N THR A 246 -13.16 6.79 -18.31
CA THR A 246 -12.79 5.42 -17.90
C THR A 246 -12.08 5.43 -16.56
N ALA A 247 -11.15 6.37 -16.34
CA ALA A 247 -10.44 6.47 -15.08
C ALA A 247 -11.37 6.91 -13.93
N GLU A 248 -12.29 7.84 -14.16
CA GLU A 248 -13.31 8.28 -13.20
C GLU A 248 -14.27 7.15 -12.84
N ASP A 249 -14.85 6.48 -13.83
CA ASP A 249 -15.77 5.34 -13.65
C ASP A 249 -15.11 4.20 -12.87
N TYR A 250 -13.81 3.96 -13.10
CA TYR A 250 -13.04 3.02 -12.28
C TYR A 250 -12.95 3.45 -10.81
N LEU A 251 -12.62 4.72 -10.54
CA LEU A 251 -12.47 5.23 -9.18
C LEU A 251 -13.78 5.23 -8.41
N GLU A 252 -14.88 5.49 -9.09
CA GLU A 252 -16.23 5.45 -8.56
C GLU A 252 -16.81 4.02 -8.46
N GLN A 253 -16.05 2.99 -8.87
CA GLN A 253 -16.45 1.59 -8.88
C GLN A 253 -17.67 1.30 -9.78
N LYS A 254 -17.82 2.05 -10.86
CA LYS A 254 -18.89 1.91 -11.83
C LYS A 254 -18.57 0.90 -12.96
N LEU A 255 -17.28 0.65 -13.24
CA LEU A 255 -16.88 -0.29 -14.29
C LEU A 255 -17.14 -1.74 -13.86
N SER A 256 -17.85 -2.49 -14.69
CA SER A 256 -17.91 -3.94 -14.62
C SER A 256 -16.55 -4.57 -14.99
N GLU A 257 -16.37 -5.85 -14.67
CA GLU A 257 -15.16 -6.58 -15.03
C GLU A 257 -14.98 -6.67 -16.56
N GLU A 258 -16.08 -6.86 -17.30
CA GLU A 258 -16.09 -6.96 -18.75
C GLU A 258 -15.72 -5.63 -19.42
N GLU A 259 -16.30 -4.53 -18.96
CA GLU A 259 -15.95 -3.18 -19.42
C GLU A 259 -14.47 -2.86 -19.13
N ARG A 260 -13.99 -3.22 -17.94
CA ARG A 260 -12.59 -3.06 -17.60
C ARG A 260 -11.67 -3.80 -18.56
N VAL A 261 -11.97 -5.05 -18.89
CA VAL A 261 -11.19 -5.83 -19.87
C VAL A 261 -11.21 -5.16 -21.23
N LYS A 262 -12.38 -4.73 -21.70
CA LYS A 262 -12.53 -4.06 -22.99
C LYS A 262 -11.73 -2.76 -23.08
N LEU A 263 -11.76 -1.93 -22.03
CA LEU A 263 -11.14 -0.61 -22.03
C LEU A 263 -9.64 -0.63 -21.72
N THR A 264 -9.20 -1.53 -20.84
CA THR A 264 -7.82 -1.55 -20.34
C THR A 264 -6.99 -2.71 -20.88
N GLY A 265 -7.62 -3.74 -21.42
CA GLY A 265 -6.98 -4.95 -21.95
C GLY A 265 -6.84 -6.10 -20.95
N ALA A 266 -7.20 -5.93 -19.67
CA ALA A 266 -7.17 -7.00 -18.67
C ALA A 266 -8.08 -6.73 -17.47
N LYS A 267 -8.46 -7.80 -16.74
CA LYS A 267 -9.26 -7.74 -15.50
C LYS A 267 -8.57 -7.00 -14.35
N ARG A 268 -7.24 -6.86 -14.38
CA ARG A 268 -6.42 -6.23 -13.34
C ARG A 268 -5.20 -5.57 -13.94
N LEU A 269 -4.56 -4.70 -13.17
CA LEU A 269 -3.25 -4.14 -13.50
C LEU A 269 -2.22 -5.26 -13.65
N MET A 270 -1.58 -5.36 -14.81
CA MET A 270 -0.56 -6.36 -15.12
C MET A 270 0.82 -5.87 -14.65
N LEU A 271 0.91 -5.51 -13.36
CA LEU A 271 2.12 -5.13 -12.62
C LEU A 271 2.28 -6.01 -11.39
N HIS A 272 3.47 -6.60 -11.23
CA HIS A 272 3.73 -7.56 -10.17
C HIS A 272 5.10 -7.32 -9.51
N ALA A 273 5.13 -7.14 -8.18
CA ALA A 273 6.35 -7.05 -7.39
C ALA A 273 7.01 -8.43 -7.32
N HIS A 274 8.05 -8.62 -8.13
CA HIS A 274 8.58 -9.96 -8.46
C HIS A 274 9.72 -10.40 -7.55
N THR A 275 10.71 -9.53 -7.30
CA THR A 275 11.86 -9.89 -6.46
C THR A 275 12.12 -8.89 -5.35
N LEU A 276 12.62 -9.42 -4.23
CA LEU A 276 13.22 -8.65 -3.14
C LEU A 276 14.59 -9.22 -2.81
N GLU A 277 15.63 -8.37 -2.82
CA GLU A 277 16.98 -8.72 -2.39
C GLU A 277 17.44 -7.73 -1.32
N PHE A 278 17.86 -8.24 -0.17
CA PHE A 278 18.33 -7.42 0.95
C PHE A 278 19.19 -8.22 1.93
N LYS A 279 19.97 -7.51 2.75
CA LYS A 279 20.71 -8.10 3.89
C LYS A 279 20.06 -7.63 5.18
N TYR A 280 19.53 -8.58 5.95
CA TYR A 280 19.01 -8.35 7.30
C TYR A 280 19.46 -9.53 8.17
N LYS A 281 20.51 -9.34 8.98
CA LYS A 281 21.27 -10.42 9.63
C LYS A 281 21.89 -11.37 8.60
N ASN A 282 21.08 -12.01 7.74
CA ASN A 282 21.49 -12.83 6.61
C ASN A 282 21.12 -12.15 5.27
N ARG A 283 21.66 -12.64 4.16
CA ARG A 283 21.26 -12.21 2.82
C ARG A 283 20.03 -13.00 2.37
N PHE A 284 19.02 -12.29 1.86
CA PHE A 284 17.78 -12.85 1.32
C PHE A 284 17.61 -12.45 -0.14
N PHE A 285 17.22 -13.41 -0.95
CA PHE A 285 16.78 -13.20 -2.32
C PHE A 285 15.48 -13.98 -2.52
N ILE A 286 14.37 -13.27 -2.57
CA ILE A 286 13.02 -13.84 -2.64
C ILE A 286 12.42 -13.53 -4.01
N VAL A 287 11.88 -14.55 -4.65
CA VAL A 287 11.22 -14.47 -5.94
C VAL A 287 9.78 -14.96 -5.80
N SER A 288 8.82 -14.17 -6.25
CA SER A 288 7.43 -14.63 -6.29
C SER A 288 7.14 -15.38 -7.59
N ARG A 289 6.12 -16.23 -7.57
CA ARG A 289 5.57 -16.79 -8.81
C ARG A 289 4.86 -15.67 -9.58
N SER A 290 5.33 -15.36 -10.77
CA SER A 290 4.68 -14.35 -11.59
C SER A 290 3.36 -14.88 -12.17
N PRO A 291 2.26 -14.16 -11.97
CA PRO A 291 1.00 -14.44 -12.66
C PRO A 291 0.95 -13.81 -14.07
N LEU A 292 2.05 -13.18 -14.52
CA LEU A 292 2.20 -12.58 -15.85
C LEU A 292 2.91 -13.61 -16.73
N LYS A 293 2.14 -14.43 -17.42
CA LYS A 293 2.62 -15.40 -18.40
C LYS A 293 2.10 -15.03 -19.77
#